data_dc425d70e828cc1e0d312560d0f00382
#
_entry.id   dc425d70e828cc1e0d312560d0f00382
#
_cell.length_a   1.000
_cell.length_b   1.000
_cell.length_c   1.000
_cell.angle_alpha   90.00
_cell.angle_beta   90.00
_cell.angle_gamma   90.00
#
_symmetry.space_group_name_H-M   'P 1'
#
loop_
_entity.id
_entity.type
_entity.pdbx_description
1 polymer ?
#
loop_
_entity_poly.entity_id
_entity_poly.type
_entity_poly.pdbx_seq_one_letter_code
_entity_poly.pdbx_strand_id
1 'polypeptide(L)'
;MTRPHRILVLAAVTGVLVGLAVAAFEQVVGRWLLEWTLDLPAGLRALAPAVGVALAWVGLRYVGRGATPALADEYLDAYHGRDGAVPLEPLPGKIVAAGATLGLGGAMGFEGPSIYLGAAIGSFVRRRFPQLIDGRDQRVLLVAGAAAGVAAIFKAPATGAVFAVEVPYQEDSASRAAVPAIVAAAASYLTFVLFFGLHRLFPIQGNPDLEARELLGALAMGLLAGLGARAFAAMVRASKRIAGYTEPWKRVTACGLGLAAVAAGTWLVYDRPLSLGPGYGAVQWTQTASRSFGLIVLLLLVRAVATSLTIAAGGAGGIFIPLFVEGWILGTAVEVVVNSNTLLFPVIGAAAFLGAGYRTPIAAIVFVAEATGRPGYIVPALIATGVGQLVMGRQSVTASQLVRREDPVELRDARPVADALAPPPDPVSPDAPVATPDWTVGQARSTLVESAAPYVAVVDGDRVVGIVTAASILALDD
;
A
#
# COMPACT_ATOMS: atom_id res chain seq x y z
N MET A 1 -10.69 -17.68 28.06
CA MET A 1 -9.71 -17.45 26.96
C MET A 1 -8.74 -16.39 27.42
N THR A 2 -7.43 -16.61 27.20
CA THR A 2 -6.41 -15.58 27.44
C THR A 2 -6.51 -14.45 26.42
N ARG A 3 -5.96 -13.28 26.72
CA ARG A 3 -5.99 -12.09 25.84
C ARG A 3 -5.54 -12.40 24.40
N PRO A 4 -4.41 -13.07 24.14
CA PRO A 4 -3.98 -13.39 22.78
C PRO A 4 -5.02 -14.20 21.98
N HIS A 5 -5.64 -15.18 22.62
CA HIS A 5 -6.64 -16.01 21.96
C HIS A 5 -7.89 -15.22 21.54
N ARG A 6 -8.32 -14.22 22.32
CA ARG A 6 -9.47 -13.38 21.97
C ARG A 6 -9.22 -12.56 20.71
N ILE A 7 -8.04 -11.97 20.61
CA ILE A 7 -7.64 -11.18 19.42
C ILE A 7 -7.58 -12.06 18.18
N LEU A 8 -7.01 -13.28 18.28
CA LEU A 8 -6.93 -14.20 17.15
C LEU A 8 -8.32 -14.68 16.69
N VAL A 9 -9.25 -14.93 17.60
CA VAL A 9 -10.64 -15.26 17.23
C VAL A 9 -11.32 -14.08 16.54
N LEU A 10 -11.16 -12.85 17.05
CA LEU A 10 -11.70 -11.66 16.38
C LEU A 10 -11.07 -11.41 15.02
N ALA A 11 -9.76 -11.68 14.88
CA ALA A 11 -9.07 -11.62 13.59
C ALA A 11 -9.61 -12.65 12.59
N ALA A 12 -9.85 -13.90 13.02
CA ALA A 12 -10.46 -14.93 12.19
C ALA A 12 -11.88 -14.56 11.75
N VAL A 13 -12.71 -14.06 12.67
CA VAL A 13 -14.08 -13.57 12.36
C VAL A 13 -14.00 -12.40 11.37
N THR A 14 -13.09 -11.44 11.60
CA THR A 14 -12.85 -10.33 10.67
C THR A 14 -12.47 -10.88 9.29
N GLY A 15 -11.57 -11.86 9.22
CA GLY A 15 -11.15 -12.48 7.97
C GLY A 15 -12.31 -13.10 7.20
N VAL A 16 -13.18 -13.89 7.86
CA VAL A 16 -14.37 -14.49 7.22
C VAL A 16 -15.30 -13.41 6.67
N LEU A 17 -15.62 -12.38 7.47
CA LEU A 17 -16.51 -11.29 7.04
C LEU A 17 -15.93 -10.53 5.85
N VAL A 18 -14.64 -10.26 5.87
CA VAL A 18 -13.93 -9.60 4.76
C VAL A 18 -13.92 -10.48 3.52
N GLY A 19 -13.63 -11.78 3.67
CA GLY A 19 -13.65 -12.74 2.56
C GLY A 19 -15.00 -12.78 1.85
N LEU A 20 -16.11 -12.79 2.60
CA LEU A 20 -17.49 -12.71 2.06
C LEU A 20 -17.75 -11.37 1.35
N ALA A 21 -17.36 -10.26 1.97
CA ALA A 21 -17.60 -8.92 1.42
C ALA A 21 -16.79 -8.67 0.14
N VAL A 22 -15.52 -9.09 0.11
CA VAL A 22 -14.66 -8.99 -1.09
C VAL A 22 -15.14 -9.95 -2.17
N ALA A 23 -15.61 -11.15 -1.82
CA ALA A 23 -16.21 -12.07 -2.79
C ALA A 23 -17.45 -11.49 -3.44
N ALA A 24 -18.35 -10.87 -2.66
CA ALA A 24 -19.52 -10.17 -3.19
C ALA A 24 -19.11 -9.00 -4.12
N PHE A 25 -18.13 -8.19 -3.72
CA PHE A 25 -17.61 -7.09 -4.53
C PHE A 25 -17.00 -7.59 -5.86
N GLU A 26 -16.15 -8.61 -5.81
CA GLU A 26 -15.53 -9.21 -7.01
C GLU A 26 -16.59 -9.83 -7.92
N GLN A 27 -17.60 -10.52 -7.37
CA GLN A 27 -18.68 -11.11 -8.17
C GLN A 27 -19.46 -10.03 -8.93
N VAL A 28 -19.82 -8.93 -8.27
CA VAL A 28 -20.64 -7.88 -8.88
C VAL A 28 -19.81 -7.01 -9.81
N VAL A 29 -18.64 -6.54 -9.36
CA VAL A 29 -17.86 -5.54 -10.08
C VAL A 29 -16.90 -6.17 -11.07
N GLY A 30 -16.21 -7.25 -10.67
CA GLY A 30 -15.23 -7.94 -11.52
C GLY A 30 -15.90 -8.81 -12.57
N ARG A 31 -16.71 -9.79 -12.11
CA ARG A 31 -17.29 -10.79 -13.03
C ARG A 31 -18.51 -10.31 -13.81
N TRP A 32 -19.42 -9.55 -13.16
CA TRP A 32 -20.61 -9.13 -13.88
C TRP A 32 -20.38 -7.83 -14.64
N LEU A 33 -19.95 -6.76 -13.94
CA LEU A 33 -19.92 -5.43 -14.54
C LEU A 33 -18.69 -5.25 -15.47
N LEU A 34 -17.49 -5.65 -15.05
CA LEU A 34 -16.29 -5.47 -15.87
C LEU A 34 -16.29 -6.42 -17.08
N GLU A 35 -16.64 -7.70 -16.91
CA GLU A 35 -16.74 -8.63 -18.03
C GLU A 35 -17.80 -8.15 -19.05
N TRP A 36 -19.00 -7.74 -18.56
CA TRP A 36 -20.00 -7.12 -19.42
C TRP A 36 -19.45 -5.89 -20.17
N THR A 37 -18.71 -5.02 -19.49
CA THR A 37 -18.10 -3.83 -20.09
C THR A 37 -17.10 -4.20 -21.20
N LEU A 38 -16.29 -5.23 -20.97
CA LEU A 38 -15.30 -5.71 -21.95
C LEU A 38 -15.94 -6.36 -23.18
N ASP A 39 -17.16 -6.88 -23.06
CA ASP A 39 -17.95 -7.48 -24.16
C ASP A 39 -18.75 -6.45 -24.96
N LEU A 40 -18.82 -5.18 -24.53
CA LEU A 40 -19.51 -4.12 -25.27
C LEU A 40 -18.90 -3.91 -26.65
N PRO A 41 -19.69 -3.46 -27.64
CA PRO A 41 -19.18 -2.97 -28.93
C PRO A 41 -18.06 -1.93 -28.72
N ALA A 42 -17.05 -1.93 -29.60
CA ALA A 42 -15.81 -1.15 -29.43
C ALA A 42 -16.05 0.33 -29.07
N GLY A 43 -17.02 1.01 -29.71
CA GLY A 43 -17.35 2.40 -29.43
C GLY A 43 -17.91 2.63 -28.02
N LEU A 44 -18.85 1.79 -27.57
CA LEU A 44 -19.43 1.87 -26.23
C LEU A 44 -18.40 1.50 -25.16
N ARG A 45 -17.60 0.46 -25.43
CA ARG A 45 -16.51 0.03 -24.56
C ARG A 45 -15.45 1.13 -24.37
N ALA A 46 -15.12 1.87 -25.42
CA ALA A 46 -14.18 2.98 -25.33
C ALA A 46 -14.72 4.13 -24.45
N LEU A 47 -16.02 4.37 -24.43
CA LEU A 47 -16.65 5.40 -23.58
C LEU A 47 -16.88 4.96 -22.14
N ALA A 48 -16.89 3.65 -21.87
CA ALA A 48 -17.24 3.11 -20.55
C ALA A 48 -16.38 3.68 -19.39
N PRO A 49 -15.04 3.83 -19.50
CA PRO A 49 -14.25 4.42 -18.41
C PRO A 49 -14.61 5.88 -18.12
N ALA A 50 -14.97 6.65 -19.13
CA ALA A 50 -15.44 8.03 -18.95
C ALA A 50 -16.73 8.08 -18.15
N VAL A 51 -17.68 7.22 -18.46
CA VAL A 51 -18.92 7.05 -17.69
C VAL A 51 -18.61 6.57 -16.27
N GLY A 52 -17.66 5.62 -16.12
CA GLY A 52 -17.23 5.07 -14.85
C GLY A 52 -16.73 6.14 -13.88
N VAL A 53 -15.82 7.01 -14.32
CA VAL A 53 -15.28 8.09 -13.47
C VAL A 53 -16.33 9.17 -13.18
N ALA A 54 -17.28 9.42 -14.09
CA ALA A 54 -18.40 10.34 -13.87
C ALA A 54 -19.35 9.78 -12.78
N LEU A 55 -19.73 8.51 -12.86
CA LEU A 55 -20.55 7.84 -11.85
C LEU A 55 -19.82 7.72 -10.50
N ALA A 56 -18.51 7.51 -10.51
CA ALA A 56 -17.69 7.51 -9.29
C ALA A 56 -17.74 8.87 -8.60
N TRP A 57 -17.60 9.96 -9.34
CA TRP A 57 -17.75 11.31 -8.80
C TRP A 57 -19.14 11.56 -8.20
N VAL A 58 -20.20 11.17 -8.91
CA VAL A 58 -21.59 11.26 -8.40
C VAL A 58 -21.75 10.44 -7.12
N GLY A 59 -21.25 9.20 -7.09
CA GLY A 59 -21.29 8.31 -5.93
C GLY A 59 -20.58 8.93 -4.71
N LEU A 60 -19.38 9.46 -4.88
CA LEU A 60 -18.63 10.13 -3.80
C LEU A 60 -19.33 11.41 -3.33
N ARG A 61 -19.89 12.19 -4.25
CA ARG A 61 -20.55 13.47 -3.94
C ARG A 61 -21.82 13.29 -3.13
N TYR A 62 -22.70 12.37 -3.56
CA TYR A 62 -24.06 12.26 -3.02
C TYR A 62 -24.21 11.11 -2.02
N VAL A 63 -23.67 9.93 -2.30
CA VAL A 63 -23.75 8.77 -1.41
C VAL A 63 -22.62 8.79 -0.38
N GLY A 64 -21.40 9.17 -0.80
CA GLY A 64 -20.23 9.31 0.06
C GLY A 64 -20.15 10.63 0.83
N ARG A 65 -21.15 11.50 0.73
CA ARG A 65 -21.21 12.79 1.44
C ARG A 65 -20.00 13.70 1.17
N GLY A 66 -19.48 13.65 -0.06
CA GLY A 66 -18.28 14.41 -0.45
C GLY A 66 -16.96 13.75 -0.07
N ALA A 67 -16.96 12.44 0.18
CA ALA A 67 -15.72 11.69 0.47
C ALA A 67 -14.70 11.76 -0.66
N THR A 68 -13.44 11.60 -0.30
CA THR A 68 -12.33 11.50 -1.26
C THR A 68 -12.32 10.15 -1.97
N PRO A 69 -11.73 10.02 -3.18
CA PRO A 69 -11.57 8.74 -3.86
C PRO A 69 -10.48 7.85 -3.24
N ALA A 70 -9.73 8.35 -2.25
CA ALA A 70 -8.69 7.60 -1.57
C ALA A 70 -9.26 6.37 -0.86
N LEU A 71 -8.58 5.23 -0.97
CA LEU A 71 -8.96 3.95 -0.38
C LEU A 71 -7.82 3.37 0.45
N ALA A 72 -6.73 2.92 -0.20
CA ALA A 72 -5.57 2.40 0.51
C ALA A 72 -4.85 3.48 1.34
N ASP A 73 -4.80 4.73 0.85
CA ASP A 73 -4.22 5.86 1.60
C ASP A 73 -5.01 6.11 2.90
N GLU A 74 -6.37 5.99 2.88
CA GLU A 74 -7.17 6.14 4.12
C GLU A 74 -6.96 5.02 5.14
N TYR A 75 -6.60 3.81 4.71
CA TYR A 75 -6.16 2.79 5.65
C TYR A 75 -4.89 3.24 6.38
N LEU A 76 -3.93 3.82 5.67
CA LEU A 76 -2.69 4.34 6.24
C LEU A 76 -2.95 5.52 7.17
N ASP A 77 -3.77 6.47 6.74
CA ASP A 77 -4.17 7.62 7.54
C ASP A 77 -4.90 7.19 8.82
N ALA A 78 -5.79 6.18 8.75
CA ALA A 78 -6.46 5.60 9.90
C ALA A 78 -5.48 4.86 10.83
N TYR A 79 -4.49 4.17 10.27
CA TYR A 79 -3.48 3.48 11.06
C TYR A 79 -2.61 4.45 11.87
N HIS A 80 -2.18 5.58 11.26
CA HIS A 80 -1.39 6.61 11.92
C HIS A 80 -2.24 7.58 12.75
N GLY A 81 -3.54 7.67 12.49
CA GLY A 81 -4.48 8.51 13.20
C GLY A 81 -4.68 8.10 14.67
N ARG A 82 -5.21 9.04 15.46
CA ARG A 82 -5.43 8.84 16.91
C ARG A 82 -6.39 7.67 17.18
N ASP A 83 -7.47 7.57 16.42
CA ASP A 83 -8.53 6.57 16.65
C ASP A 83 -8.18 5.17 16.13
N GLY A 84 -7.20 5.03 15.23
CA GLY A 84 -6.81 3.77 14.62
C GLY A 84 -8.01 3.02 13.99
N ALA A 85 -8.93 3.75 13.35
CA ALA A 85 -10.15 3.20 12.76
C ALA A 85 -10.60 4.00 11.55
N VAL A 86 -11.12 3.30 10.55
CA VAL A 86 -11.74 3.91 9.36
C VAL A 86 -13.16 4.38 9.70
N PRO A 87 -13.56 5.60 9.25
CA PRO A 87 -14.94 6.04 9.30
C PRO A 87 -15.86 5.15 8.47
N LEU A 88 -17.03 4.79 8.99
CA LEU A 88 -17.97 3.91 8.26
C LEU A 88 -18.98 4.68 7.40
N GLU A 89 -19.19 5.97 7.69
CA GLU A 89 -20.19 6.80 7.01
C GLU A 89 -19.92 6.94 5.50
N PRO A 90 -18.68 7.15 5.01
CA PRO A 90 -18.39 7.27 3.59
C PRO A 90 -18.31 5.92 2.86
N LEU A 91 -18.29 4.79 3.58
CA LEU A 91 -18.09 3.44 3.01
C LEU A 91 -19.03 3.13 1.83
N PRO A 92 -20.36 3.33 1.91
CA PRO A 92 -21.25 3.01 0.79
C PRO A 92 -20.90 3.80 -0.47
N GLY A 93 -20.63 5.09 -0.35
CA GLY A 93 -20.26 5.94 -1.49
C GLY A 93 -18.94 5.57 -2.10
N LYS A 94 -17.95 5.16 -1.30
CA LYS A 94 -16.64 4.70 -1.78
C LYS A 94 -16.74 3.37 -2.51
N ILE A 95 -17.56 2.44 -2.03
CA ILE A 95 -17.81 1.16 -2.70
C ILE A 95 -18.54 1.36 -4.03
N VAL A 96 -19.54 2.25 -4.08
CA VAL A 96 -20.20 2.63 -5.33
C VAL A 96 -19.22 3.26 -6.31
N ALA A 97 -18.37 4.19 -5.85
CA ALA A 97 -17.38 4.84 -6.69
C ALA A 97 -16.32 3.85 -7.22
N ALA A 98 -15.84 2.94 -6.37
CA ALA A 98 -14.92 1.89 -6.77
C ALA A 98 -15.58 0.93 -7.78
N GLY A 99 -16.83 0.54 -7.54
CA GLY A 99 -17.60 -0.30 -8.45
C GLY A 99 -17.78 0.35 -9.81
N ALA A 100 -18.15 1.63 -9.85
CA ALA A 100 -18.30 2.39 -11.10
C ALA A 100 -16.96 2.54 -11.84
N THR A 101 -15.87 2.91 -11.12
CA THR A 101 -14.55 3.06 -11.73
C THR A 101 -14.05 1.74 -12.32
N LEU A 102 -14.02 0.68 -11.52
CA LEU A 102 -13.40 -0.59 -11.87
C LEU A 102 -14.28 -1.41 -12.83
N GLY A 103 -15.58 -1.45 -12.54
CA GLY A 103 -16.53 -2.20 -13.35
C GLY A 103 -16.73 -1.63 -14.75
N LEU A 104 -16.54 -0.32 -14.94
CA LEU A 104 -16.59 0.32 -16.26
C LEU A 104 -15.19 0.51 -16.88
N GLY A 105 -14.21 -0.27 -16.45
CA GLY A 105 -12.92 -0.40 -17.12
C GLY A 105 -11.88 0.67 -16.77
N GLY A 106 -12.03 1.41 -15.68
CA GLY A 106 -10.98 2.29 -15.16
C GLY A 106 -9.69 1.53 -14.88
N ALA A 107 -8.54 2.11 -15.24
CA ALA A 107 -7.24 1.45 -15.21
C ALA A 107 -6.62 1.42 -13.81
N MET A 108 -7.32 0.81 -12.86
CA MET A 108 -6.92 0.64 -11.46
C MET A 108 -7.23 -0.76 -10.97
N GLY A 109 -6.70 -1.14 -9.80
CA GLY A 109 -6.86 -2.48 -9.23
C GLY A 109 -7.97 -2.58 -8.18
N PHE A 110 -8.43 -3.80 -7.95
CA PHE A 110 -9.48 -4.15 -6.98
C PHE A 110 -8.98 -4.15 -5.53
N GLU A 111 -7.66 -4.09 -5.30
CA GLU A 111 -7.07 -4.11 -3.97
C GLU A 111 -7.41 -2.87 -3.13
N GLY A 112 -7.51 -1.70 -3.75
CA GLY A 112 -7.88 -0.47 -3.05
C GLY A 112 -9.18 -0.60 -2.26
N PRO A 113 -10.30 -0.91 -2.93
CA PRO A 113 -11.57 -1.15 -2.25
C PRO A 113 -11.53 -2.35 -1.30
N SER A 114 -10.77 -3.41 -1.60
CA SER A 114 -10.65 -4.58 -0.74
C SER A 114 -9.91 -4.28 0.57
N ILE A 115 -8.82 -3.49 0.52
CA ILE A 115 -8.09 -3.00 1.69
C ILE A 115 -9.01 -2.12 2.55
N TYR A 116 -9.67 -1.14 1.92
CA TYR A 116 -10.54 -0.21 2.60
C TYR A 116 -11.73 -0.91 3.27
N LEU A 117 -12.41 -1.80 2.55
CA LEU A 117 -13.52 -2.61 3.05
C LEU A 117 -13.08 -3.50 4.21
N GLY A 118 -11.91 -4.14 4.06
CA GLY A 118 -11.32 -4.97 5.11
C GLY A 118 -10.98 -4.16 6.37
N ALA A 119 -10.33 -3.02 6.21
CA ALA A 119 -10.01 -2.09 7.30
C ALA A 119 -11.28 -1.55 7.99
N ALA A 120 -12.33 -1.25 7.22
CA ALA A 120 -13.62 -0.81 7.74
C ALA A 120 -14.32 -1.91 8.56
N ILE A 121 -14.31 -3.16 8.07
CA ILE A 121 -14.86 -4.33 8.80
C ILE A 121 -14.04 -4.58 10.08
N GLY A 122 -12.71 -4.53 10.03
CA GLY A 122 -11.85 -4.65 11.22
C GLY A 122 -12.15 -3.57 12.25
N SER A 123 -12.33 -2.32 11.81
CA SER A 123 -12.74 -1.19 12.66
C SER A 123 -14.14 -1.39 13.25
N PHE A 124 -15.07 -1.94 12.47
CA PHE A 124 -16.44 -2.27 12.95
C PHE A 124 -16.41 -3.36 14.02
N VAL A 125 -15.70 -4.46 13.80
CA VAL A 125 -15.55 -5.56 14.78
C VAL A 125 -14.93 -5.02 16.08
N ARG A 126 -13.91 -4.16 16.00
CA ARG A 126 -13.33 -3.50 17.16
C ARG A 126 -14.37 -2.69 17.95
N ARG A 127 -15.14 -1.85 17.27
CA ARG A 127 -16.20 -1.01 17.91
C ARG A 127 -17.31 -1.85 18.53
N ARG A 128 -17.60 -3.03 17.96
CA ARG A 128 -18.66 -3.93 18.46
C ARG A 128 -18.25 -4.70 19.71
N PHE A 129 -16.93 -4.95 19.91
CA PHE A 129 -16.39 -5.72 21.01
C PHE A 129 -15.28 -4.98 21.77
N PRO A 130 -15.53 -3.75 22.26
CA PRO A 130 -14.47 -2.93 22.87
C PRO A 130 -13.90 -3.55 24.14
N GLN A 131 -14.68 -4.35 24.88
CA GLN A 131 -14.25 -5.00 26.12
C GLN A 131 -13.20 -6.09 25.91
N LEU A 132 -13.05 -6.58 24.68
CA LEU A 132 -12.13 -7.65 24.33
C LEU A 132 -10.79 -7.13 23.83
N ILE A 133 -10.63 -5.82 23.63
CA ILE A 133 -9.50 -5.17 22.97
C ILE A 133 -8.99 -4.03 23.87
N ASP A 134 -7.73 -4.12 24.28
CA ASP A 134 -7.09 -3.05 25.05
C ASP A 134 -6.61 -1.90 24.15
N GLY A 135 -6.35 -0.73 24.75
CA GLY A 135 -5.89 0.46 24.04
C GLY A 135 -4.62 0.23 23.19
N ARG A 136 -3.72 -0.65 23.63
CA ARG A 136 -2.49 -1.01 22.90
C ARG A 136 -2.74 -1.81 21.60
N ASP A 137 -3.91 -2.45 21.48
CA ASP A 137 -4.28 -3.32 20.35
C ASP A 137 -5.32 -2.66 19.43
N GLN A 138 -5.58 -1.37 19.58
CA GLN A 138 -6.61 -0.66 18.83
C GLN A 138 -6.47 -0.77 17.30
N ARG A 139 -5.22 -0.82 16.81
CA ARG A 139 -4.91 -0.89 15.36
C ARG A 139 -4.82 -2.31 14.80
N VAL A 140 -4.79 -3.32 15.67
CA VAL A 140 -4.55 -4.72 15.27
C VAL A 140 -5.62 -5.24 14.32
N LEU A 141 -6.91 -5.01 14.63
CA LEU A 141 -8.00 -5.46 13.77
C LEU A 141 -8.16 -4.64 12.50
N LEU A 142 -7.75 -3.36 12.50
CA LEU A 142 -7.63 -2.54 11.29
C LEU A 142 -6.64 -3.19 10.30
N VAL A 143 -5.43 -3.52 10.77
CA VAL A 143 -4.38 -4.18 9.96
C VAL A 143 -4.82 -5.58 9.54
N ALA A 144 -5.39 -6.36 10.45
CA ALA A 144 -5.89 -7.71 10.15
C ALA A 144 -6.99 -7.69 9.07
N GLY A 145 -7.88 -6.69 9.12
CA GLY A 145 -8.91 -6.49 8.09
C GLY A 145 -8.31 -6.11 6.74
N ALA A 146 -7.35 -5.18 6.70
CA ALA A 146 -6.63 -4.81 5.47
C ALA A 146 -5.90 -6.02 4.86
N ALA A 147 -5.20 -6.82 5.70
CA ALA A 147 -4.55 -8.07 5.31
C ALA A 147 -5.55 -9.06 4.68
N ALA A 148 -6.71 -9.23 5.31
CA ALA A 148 -7.79 -10.07 4.82
C ALA A 148 -8.32 -9.62 3.45
N GLY A 149 -8.44 -8.30 3.23
CA GLY A 149 -8.87 -7.72 1.94
C GLY A 149 -7.91 -8.07 0.80
N VAL A 150 -6.62 -7.88 1.02
CA VAL A 150 -5.56 -8.23 0.05
C VAL A 150 -5.51 -9.74 -0.21
N ALA A 151 -5.58 -10.54 0.88
CA ALA A 151 -5.54 -12.00 0.81
C ALA A 151 -6.67 -12.59 -0.04
N ALA A 152 -7.88 -12.05 0.11
CA ALA A 152 -9.04 -12.48 -0.68
C ALA A 152 -8.87 -12.14 -2.17
N ILE A 153 -8.72 -10.85 -2.49
CA ILE A 153 -8.77 -10.39 -3.88
C ILE A 153 -7.63 -10.96 -4.74
N PHE A 154 -6.46 -11.19 -4.15
CA PHE A 154 -5.31 -11.75 -4.85
C PHE A 154 -5.17 -13.27 -4.70
N LYS A 155 -5.99 -13.91 -3.85
CA LYS A 155 -5.82 -15.31 -3.47
C LYS A 155 -4.40 -15.60 -2.96
N ALA A 156 -3.85 -14.67 -2.20
CA ALA A 156 -2.47 -14.64 -1.75
C ALA A 156 -2.40 -14.27 -0.25
N PRO A 157 -2.63 -15.25 0.66
CA PRO A 157 -2.75 -14.97 2.09
C PRO A 157 -1.45 -14.50 2.74
N ALA A 158 -0.28 -15.03 2.34
CA ALA A 158 0.99 -14.55 2.88
C ALA A 158 1.28 -13.12 2.43
N THR A 159 1.00 -12.80 1.15
CA THR A 159 1.08 -11.43 0.62
C THR A 159 0.20 -10.47 1.40
N GLY A 160 -1.07 -10.85 1.64
CA GLY A 160 -2.02 -10.01 2.36
C GLY A 160 -1.52 -9.67 3.76
N ALA A 161 -1.04 -10.67 4.49
CA ALA A 161 -0.50 -10.49 5.83
C ALA A 161 0.75 -9.59 5.84
N VAL A 162 1.72 -9.87 4.95
CA VAL A 162 2.98 -9.11 4.88
C VAL A 162 2.73 -7.69 4.41
N PHE A 163 1.93 -7.47 3.35
CA PHE A 163 1.64 -6.16 2.82
C PHE A 163 1.00 -5.23 3.87
N ALA A 164 -0.04 -5.69 4.55
CA ALA A 164 -0.73 -4.87 5.55
C ALA A 164 0.15 -4.49 6.75
N VAL A 165 1.15 -5.32 7.07
CA VAL A 165 2.11 -5.06 8.14
C VAL A 165 3.25 -4.14 7.66
N GLU A 166 3.69 -4.28 6.42
CA GLU A 166 4.83 -3.55 5.85
C GLU A 166 4.43 -2.13 5.36
N VAL A 167 3.27 -2.00 4.70
CA VAL A 167 2.87 -0.77 4.01
C VAL A 167 2.70 0.48 4.90
N PRO A 168 2.44 0.42 6.22
CA PRO A 168 2.34 1.62 7.03
C PRO A 168 3.63 2.42 7.13
N TYR A 169 4.79 1.79 6.94
CA TYR A 169 6.10 2.42 7.11
C TYR A 169 7.01 2.15 5.90
N GLN A 170 7.99 3.03 5.69
CA GLN A 170 9.01 2.85 4.65
C GLN A 170 10.21 2.02 5.14
N GLU A 171 10.56 2.11 6.42
CA GLU A 171 11.76 1.51 7.04
C GLU A 171 11.45 0.75 8.34
N ASP A 172 10.17 0.51 8.64
CA ASP A 172 9.68 -0.21 9.83
C ASP A 172 8.46 -1.07 9.44
N SER A 173 7.79 -1.66 10.41
CA SER A 173 6.59 -2.48 10.19
C SER A 173 5.61 -2.45 11.36
N ALA A 174 4.33 -2.74 11.09
CA ALA A 174 3.28 -2.92 12.09
C ALA A 174 3.35 -4.31 12.76
N SER A 175 4.53 -4.72 13.23
CA SER A 175 4.87 -6.07 13.69
C SER A 175 3.92 -6.65 14.75
N ARG A 176 3.34 -5.81 15.63
CA ARG A 176 2.34 -6.25 16.63
C ARG A 176 1.09 -6.88 16.02
N ALA A 177 0.73 -6.49 14.80
CA ALA A 177 -0.42 -7.01 14.09
C ALA A 177 -0.09 -8.25 13.24
N ALA A 178 1.16 -8.70 13.15
CA ALA A 178 1.58 -9.75 12.21
C ALA A 178 0.81 -11.06 12.39
N VAL A 179 0.72 -11.61 13.59
CA VAL A 179 0.01 -12.88 13.83
C VAL A 179 -1.51 -12.73 13.59
N PRO A 180 -2.21 -11.71 14.12
CA PRO A 180 -3.60 -11.45 13.76
C PRO A 180 -3.83 -11.24 12.26
N ALA A 181 -2.91 -10.56 11.55
CA ALA A 181 -2.97 -10.38 10.11
C ALA A 181 -2.88 -11.70 9.34
N ILE A 182 -1.98 -12.62 9.75
CA ILE A 182 -1.86 -13.97 9.17
C ILE A 182 -3.17 -14.75 9.37
N VAL A 183 -3.73 -14.73 10.57
CA VAL A 183 -4.99 -15.46 10.88
C VAL A 183 -6.15 -14.90 10.06
N ALA A 184 -6.30 -13.58 9.99
CA ALA A 184 -7.36 -12.94 9.21
C ALA A 184 -7.19 -13.16 7.70
N ALA A 185 -5.96 -13.07 7.18
CA ALA A 185 -5.62 -13.33 5.79
C ALA A 185 -5.96 -14.78 5.40
N ALA A 186 -5.57 -15.75 6.21
CA ALA A 186 -5.87 -17.16 5.97
C ALA A 186 -7.39 -17.44 6.00
N ALA A 187 -8.11 -16.90 7.00
CA ALA A 187 -9.56 -17.08 7.09
C ALA A 187 -10.29 -16.43 5.90
N SER A 188 -9.86 -15.26 5.47
CA SER A 188 -10.40 -14.55 4.31
C SER A 188 -10.15 -15.29 3.01
N TYR A 189 -8.91 -15.77 2.80
CA TYR A 189 -8.54 -16.60 1.66
C TYR A 189 -9.40 -17.85 1.56
N LEU A 190 -9.51 -18.61 2.65
CA LEU A 190 -10.35 -19.82 2.68
C LEU A 190 -11.79 -19.51 2.32
N THR A 191 -12.35 -18.42 2.86
CA THR A 191 -13.71 -17.99 2.55
C THR A 191 -13.86 -17.62 1.07
N PHE A 192 -12.93 -16.83 0.53
CA PHE A 192 -12.99 -16.35 -0.86
C PHE A 192 -12.87 -17.48 -1.88
N VAL A 193 -11.97 -18.45 -1.66
CA VAL A 193 -11.75 -19.54 -2.61
C VAL A 193 -12.92 -20.52 -2.69
N LEU A 194 -13.82 -20.54 -1.71
CA LEU A 194 -15.08 -21.30 -1.82
C LEU A 194 -15.95 -20.81 -2.98
N PHE A 195 -15.87 -19.54 -3.35
CA PHE A 195 -16.64 -18.94 -4.44
C PHE A 195 -15.84 -18.88 -5.77
N PHE A 196 -14.53 -18.65 -5.68
CA PHE A 196 -13.68 -18.33 -6.84
C PHE A 196 -12.62 -19.39 -7.16
N GLY A 197 -12.58 -20.50 -6.41
CA GLY A 197 -11.64 -21.59 -6.62
C GLY A 197 -10.19 -21.20 -6.36
N LEU A 198 -9.31 -22.22 -6.45
CA LEU A 198 -7.89 -22.14 -6.08
C LEU A 198 -6.96 -21.66 -7.20
N HIS A 199 -7.49 -21.22 -8.35
CA HIS A 199 -6.65 -20.79 -9.46
C HIS A 199 -5.81 -19.59 -9.10
N ARG A 200 -4.51 -19.63 -9.40
CA ARG A 200 -3.57 -18.53 -9.21
C ARG A 200 -3.86 -17.38 -10.16
N LEU A 201 -3.46 -16.19 -9.77
CA LEU A 201 -3.75 -14.97 -10.52
C LEU A 201 -2.93 -14.90 -11.83
N PHE A 202 -1.65 -15.28 -11.78
CA PHE A 202 -0.71 -15.28 -12.91
C PHE A 202 0.04 -16.61 -13.01
N PRO A 203 -0.63 -17.73 -13.36
CA PRO A 203 0.04 -19.02 -13.42
C PRO A 203 1.08 -19.01 -14.52
N ILE A 204 2.31 -19.38 -14.20
CA ILE A 204 3.41 -19.56 -15.16
C ILE A 204 3.98 -20.96 -15.07
N GLN A 205 4.64 -21.42 -16.14
CA GLN A 205 5.28 -22.73 -16.21
C GLN A 205 6.80 -22.59 -16.15
N GLY A 206 7.49 -23.63 -15.70
CA GLY A 206 8.96 -23.64 -15.60
C GLY A 206 9.47 -22.90 -14.34
N ASN A 207 10.74 -23.08 -14.07
CA ASN A 207 11.52 -22.30 -13.13
C ASN A 207 12.69 -21.68 -13.89
N PRO A 208 13.17 -20.51 -13.53
CA PRO A 208 14.38 -19.97 -14.15
C PRO A 208 15.59 -20.82 -13.79
N ASP A 209 16.45 -21.07 -14.73
CA ASP A 209 17.80 -21.55 -14.45
C ASP A 209 18.60 -20.35 -13.92
N LEU A 210 19.15 -20.47 -12.71
CA LEU A 210 19.85 -19.36 -12.04
C LEU A 210 21.34 -19.48 -12.27
N GLU A 211 21.81 -18.95 -13.39
CA GLU A 211 23.22 -18.76 -13.68
C GLU A 211 23.66 -17.33 -13.32
N ALA A 212 24.95 -17.07 -13.37
CA ALA A 212 25.50 -15.73 -13.09
C ALA A 212 24.93 -14.64 -14.03
N ARG A 213 24.60 -15.00 -15.27
CA ARG A 213 23.99 -14.10 -16.26
C ARG A 213 22.61 -13.61 -15.83
N GLU A 214 21.76 -14.52 -15.36
CA GLU A 214 20.41 -14.24 -14.87
C GLU A 214 20.44 -13.35 -13.61
N LEU A 215 21.40 -13.59 -12.71
CA LEU A 215 21.60 -12.77 -11.51
C LEU A 215 22.08 -11.35 -11.85
N LEU A 216 23.01 -11.20 -12.81
CA LEU A 216 23.41 -9.89 -13.33
C LEU A 216 22.24 -9.19 -14.05
N GLY A 217 21.45 -9.95 -14.80
CA GLY A 217 20.21 -9.46 -15.42
C GLY A 217 19.21 -8.94 -14.38
N ALA A 218 19.11 -9.61 -13.21
CA ALA A 218 18.26 -9.15 -12.12
C ALA A 218 18.70 -7.81 -11.53
N LEU A 219 20.02 -7.54 -11.44
CA LEU A 219 20.53 -6.22 -11.02
C LEU A 219 20.13 -5.13 -12.03
N ALA A 220 20.31 -5.38 -13.33
CA ALA A 220 19.94 -4.46 -14.39
C ALA A 220 18.42 -4.21 -14.40
N MET A 221 17.62 -5.28 -14.25
CA MET A 221 16.16 -5.18 -14.17
C MET A 221 15.71 -4.36 -12.96
N GLY A 222 16.36 -4.54 -11.81
CA GLY A 222 16.09 -3.75 -10.60
C GLY A 222 16.34 -2.25 -10.81
N LEU A 223 17.42 -1.89 -11.51
CA LEU A 223 17.71 -0.50 -11.88
C LEU A 223 16.60 0.08 -12.77
N LEU A 224 16.22 -0.63 -13.84
CA LEU A 224 15.18 -0.20 -14.77
C LEU A 224 13.81 -0.11 -14.08
N ALA A 225 13.46 -1.10 -13.27
CA ALA A 225 12.20 -1.12 -12.52
C ALA A 225 12.14 0.01 -11.49
N GLY A 226 13.23 0.30 -10.78
CA GLY A 226 13.31 1.42 -9.85
C GLY A 226 13.14 2.78 -10.53
N LEU A 227 13.79 3.00 -11.68
CA LEU A 227 13.62 4.22 -12.49
C LEU A 227 12.18 4.34 -13.02
N GLY A 228 11.63 3.25 -13.56
CA GLY A 228 10.24 3.20 -14.03
C GLY A 228 9.23 3.47 -12.92
N ALA A 229 9.39 2.84 -11.76
CA ALA A 229 8.54 3.05 -10.58
C ALA A 229 8.60 4.50 -10.09
N ARG A 230 9.80 5.11 -10.12
CA ARG A 230 10.00 6.52 -9.76
C ARG A 230 9.27 7.47 -10.72
N ALA A 231 9.35 7.21 -12.03
CA ALA A 231 8.62 7.96 -13.05
C ALA A 231 7.11 7.80 -12.88
N PHE A 232 6.63 6.56 -12.73
CA PHE A 232 5.22 6.26 -12.50
C PHE A 232 4.70 6.90 -11.20
N ALA A 233 5.44 6.84 -10.11
CA ALA A 233 5.09 7.49 -8.86
C ALA A 233 4.99 9.03 -9.02
N ALA A 234 5.86 9.63 -9.83
CA ALA A 234 5.75 11.06 -10.15
C ALA A 234 4.46 11.39 -10.93
N MET A 235 4.07 10.54 -11.90
CA MET A 235 2.80 10.66 -12.64
C MET A 235 1.60 10.52 -11.70
N VAL A 236 1.60 9.53 -10.81
CA VAL A 236 0.53 9.31 -9.82
C VAL A 236 0.39 10.53 -8.89
N ARG A 237 1.51 11.06 -8.36
CA ARG A 237 1.47 12.26 -7.52
C ARG A 237 0.96 13.49 -8.26
N ALA A 238 1.37 13.67 -9.52
CA ALA A 238 0.86 14.75 -10.37
C ALA A 238 -0.65 14.59 -10.58
N SER A 239 -1.14 13.39 -10.87
CA SER A 239 -2.56 13.09 -11.05
C SER A 239 -3.38 13.35 -9.77
N LYS A 240 -2.87 12.97 -8.60
CA LYS A 240 -3.49 13.28 -7.30
C LYS A 240 -3.56 14.79 -7.04
N ARG A 241 -2.52 15.57 -7.44
CA ARG A 241 -2.54 17.04 -7.33
C ARG A 241 -3.62 17.65 -8.25
N ILE A 242 -3.70 17.22 -9.52
CA ILE A 242 -4.74 17.65 -10.44
C ILE A 242 -6.12 17.38 -9.85
N ALA A 243 -6.32 16.21 -9.25
CA ALA A 243 -7.56 15.84 -8.57
C ALA A 243 -7.92 16.78 -7.39
N GLY A 244 -6.94 17.37 -6.72
CA GLY A 244 -7.14 18.31 -5.60
C GLY A 244 -7.41 19.75 -6.01
N TYR A 245 -6.85 20.22 -7.14
CA TYR A 245 -6.87 21.64 -7.52
C TYR A 245 -7.88 21.99 -8.62
N THR A 246 -8.37 21.01 -9.38
CA THR A 246 -9.25 21.29 -10.53
C THR A 246 -10.72 21.06 -10.16
N GLU A 247 -11.62 21.92 -10.68
CA GLU A 247 -13.06 21.73 -10.50
C GLU A 247 -13.50 20.33 -10.95
N PRO A 248 -14.23 19.59 -10.10
CA PRO A 248 -14.52 18.18 -10.33
C PRO A 248 -15.12 17.87 -11.70
N TRP A 249 -16.10 18.66 -12.16
CA TRP A 249 -16.76 18.42 -13.44
C TRP A 249 -15.83 18.62 -14.63
N LYS A 250 -14.95 19.64 -14.61
CA LYS A 250 -13.97 19.90 -15.68
C LYS A 250 -12.98 18.76 -15.81
N ARG A 251 -12.42 18.31 -14.68
CA ARG A 251 -11.44 17.23 -14.68
C ARG A 251 -12.08 15.88 -15.07
N VAL A 252 -13.28 15.56 -14.55
CA VAL A 252 -14.01 14.34 -14.90
C VAL A 252 -14.27 14.30 -16.41
N THR A 253 -14.73 15.41 -16.99
CA THR A 253 -14.95 15.51 -18.44
C THR A 253 -13.66 15.38 -19.23
N ALA A 254 -12.64 16.18 -18.91
CA ALA A 254 -11.37 16.18 -19.67
C ALA A 254 -10.63 14.84 -19.57
N CYS A 255 -10.47 14.30 -18.34
CA CYS A 255 -9.80 13.02 -18.14
C CYS A 255 -10.66 11.86 -18.65
N GLY A 256 -11.99 11.93 -18.54
CA GLY A 256 -12.91 10.93 -19.10
C GLY A 256 -12.81 10.85 -20.63
N LEU A 257 -12.79 11.99 -21.33
CA LEU A 257 -12.55 12.02 -22.77
C LEU A 257 -11.16 11.47 -23.12
N GLY A 258 -10.13 11.82 -22.33
CA GLY A 258 -8.79 11.26 -22.48
C GLY A 258 -8.78 9.72 -22.32
N LEU A 259 -9.49 9.18 -21.34
CA LEU A 259 -9.66 7.73 -21.16
C LEU A 259 -10.35 7.07 -22.34
N ALA A 260 -11.41 7.69 -22.87
CA ALA A 260 -12.10 7.19 -24.06
C ALA A 260 -11.19 7.20 -25.29
N ALA A 261 -10.40 8.25 -25.49
CA ALA A 261 -9.42 8.33 -26.57
C ALA A 261 -8.32 7.26 -26.45
N VAL A 262 -7.78 7.05 -25.23
CA VAL A 262 -6.79 6.01 -24.95
C VAL A 262 -7.39 4.61 -25.20
N ALA A 263 -8.63 4.36 -24.79
CA ALA A 263 -9.30 3.08 -25.02
C ALA A 263 -9.53 2.82 -26.49
N ALA A 264 -9.99 3.82 -27.25
CA ALA A 264 -10.18 3.72 -28.69
C ALA A 264 -8.85 3.51 -29.43
N GLY A 265 -7.82 4.29 -29.10
CA GLY A 265 -6.48 4.16 -29.68
C GLY A 265 -5.85 2.78 -29.40
N THR A 266 -6.01 2.28 -28.18
CA THR A 266 -5.55 0.93 -27.82
C THR A 266 -6.23 -0.14 -28.65
N TRP A 267 -7.55 -0.02 -28.84
CA TRP A 267 -8.30 -0.95 -29.69
C TRP A 267 -7.79 -0.94 -31.13
N LEU A 268 -7.55 0.25 -31.70
CA LEU A 268 -7.06 0.37 -33.09
C LEU A 268 -5.68 -0.24 -33.30
N VAL A 269 -4.80 -0.19 -32.29
CA VAL A 269 -3.42 -0.68 -32.39
C VAL A 269 -3.31 -2.18 -32.08
N TYR A 270 -4.03 -2.64 -31.06
CA TYR A 270 -3.86 -4.01 -30.53
C TYR A 270 -5.01 -4.95 -30.87
N ASP A 271 -6.12 -4.43 -31.41
CA ASP A 271 -7.40 -5.15 -31.57
C ASP A 271 -7.88 -5.80 -30.26
N ARG A 272 -7.51 -5.19 -29.13
CA ARG A 272 -7.82 -5.64 -27.77
C ARG A 272 -7.94 -4.45 -26.81
N PRO A 273 -8.78 -4.55 -25.77
CA PRO A 273 -8.99 -3.45 -24.80
C PRO A 273 -7.91 -3.43 -23.70
N LEU A 274 -6.61 -3.40 -24.08
CA LEU A 274 -5.49 -3.58 -23.13
C LEU A 274 -5.29 -2.42 -22.17
N SER A 275 -5.87 -1.25 -22.43
CA SER A 275 -5.85 -0.10 -21.50
C SER A 275 -6.90 -0.17 -20.40
N LEU A 276 -7.93 -1.02 -20.54
CA LEU A 276 -9.05 -1.10 -19.62
C LEU A 276 -8.78 -2.03 -18.44
N GLY A 277 -9.44 -1.74 -17.33
CA GLY A 277 -9.44 -2.53 -16.10
C GLY A 277 -8.06 -2.65 -15.46
N PRO A 278 -7.85 -3.61 -14.55
CA PRO A 278 -6.64 -3.73 -13.74
C PRO A 278 -5.37 -4.06 -14.54
N GLY A 279 -5.51 -4.57 -15.78
CA GLY A 279 -4.38 -4.88 -16.66
C GLY A 279 -4.04 -6.36 -16.79
N TYR A 280 -4.89 -7.27 -16.30
CA TYR A 280 -4.68 -8.71 -16.47
C TYR A 280 -4.62 -9.12 -17.95
N GLY A 281 -5.47 -8.52 -18.79
CA GLY A 281 -5.44 -8.72 -20.24
C GLY A 281 -4.13 -8.25 -20.88
N ALA A 282 -3.51 -7.19 -20.37
CA ALA A 282 -2.20 -6.72 -20.84
C ALA A 282 -1.09 -7.73 -20.51
N VAL A 283 -1.07 -8.24 -19.27
CA VAL A 283 -0.14 -9.32 -18.86
C VAL A 283 -0.32 -10.55 -19.74
N GLN A 284 -1.56 -11.00 -19.93
CA GLN A 284 -1.85 -12.17 -20.78
C GLN A 284 -1.43 -11.95 -22.24
N TRP A 285 -1.65 -10.74 -22.78
CA TRP A 285 -1.24 -10.39 -24.13
C TRP A 285 0.27 -10.48 -24.31
N THR A 286 1.07 -10.05 -23.33
CA THR A 286 2.54 -10.14 -23.38
C THR A 286 3.06 -11.59 -23.35
N GLN A 287 2.31 -12.52 -22.79
CA GLN A 287 2.66 -13.95 -22.74
C GLN A 287 2.36 -14.71 -24.04
N THR A 288 1.55 -14.15 -24.95
CA THR A 288 1.25 -14.77 -26.24
C THR A 288 2.32 -14.38 -27.25
N ALA A 289 2.64 -15.26 -28.21
CA ALA A 289 3.70 -15.22 -29.25
C ALA A 289 4.50 -13.90 -29.44
N SER A 290 5.69 -13.98 -30.01
CA SER A 290 6.68 -12.88 -30.14
C SER A 290 6.04 -11.52 -30.53
N ARG A 291 6.15 -10.54 -29.64
CA ARG A 291 5.66 -9.18 -29.85
C ARG A 291 6.81 -8.25 -30.22
N SER A 292 6.54 -7.24 -31.05
CA SER A 292 7.57 -6.25 -31.33
C SER A 292 7.86 -5.41 -30.09
N PHE A 293 9.13 -5.10 -29.86
CA PHE A 293 9.59 -4.24 -28.77
C PHE A 293 8.79 -2.91 -28.70
N GLY A 294 8.54 -2.29 -29.88
CA GLY A 294 7.80 -1.04 -29.96
C GLY A 294 6.37 -1.12 -29.44
N LEU A 295 5.65 -2.22 -29.70
CA LEU A 295 4.30 -2.43 -29.18
C LEU A 295 4.30 -2.62 -27.66
N ILE A 296 5.30 -3.33 -27.11
CA ILE A 296 5.41 -3.53 -25.66
C ILE A 296 5.68 -2.20 -24.94
N VAL A 297 6.61 -1.38 -25.46
CA VAL A 297 6.91 -0.05 -24.91
C VAL A 297 5.69 0.90 -25.04
N LEU A 298 4.99 0.85 -26.18
CA LEU A 298 3.77 1.62 -26.34
C LEU A 298 2.70 1.20 -25.32
N LEU A 299 2.54 -0.10 -25.06
CA LEU A 299 1.59 -0.61 -24.05
C LEU A 299 1.95 -0.13 -22.65
N LEU A 300 3.24 -0.14 -22.26
CA LEU A 300 3.73 0.40 -21.01
C LEU A 300 3.27 1.86 -20.83
N LEU A 301 3.52 2.71 -21.83
CA LEU A 301 3.14 4.13 -21.79
C LEU A 301 1.63 4.33 -21.75
N VAL A 302 0.89 3.58 -22.55
CA VAL A 302 -0.58 3.64 -22.61
C VAL A 302 -1.20 3.25 -21.26
N ARG A 303 -0.70 2.21 -20.60
CA ARG A 303 -1.19 1.79 -19.29
C ARG A 303 -0.90 2.84 -18.21
N ALA A 304 0.32 3.38 -18.18
CA ALA A 304 0.70 4.45 -17.26
C ALA A 304 -0.19 5.70 -17.42
N VAL A 305 -0.48 6.09 -18.66
CA VAL A 305 -1.37 7.22 -18.97
C VAL A 305 -2.81 6.91 -18.56
N ALA A 306 -3.33 5.71 -18.86
CA ALA A 306 -4.70 5.31 -18.50
C ALA A 306 -4.89 5.32 -16.97
N THR A 307 -3.94 4.79 -16.20
CA THR A 307 -3.96 4.83 -14.74
C THR A 307 -3.91 6.28 -14.22
N SER A 308 -3.02 7.10 -14.78
CA SER A 308 -2.88 8.51 -14.40
C SER A 308 -4.14 9.31 -14.67
N LEU A 309 -4.79 9.12 -15.82
CA LEU A 309 -6.06 9.77 -16.16
C LEU A 309 -7.20 9.32 -15.25
N THR A 310 -7.25 8.01 -14.90
CA THR A 310 -8.27 7.48 -13.98
C THR A 310 -8.14 8.14 -12.60
N ILE A 311 -6.91 8.25 -12.07
CA ILE A 311 -6.63 8.92 -10.79
C ILE A 311 -6.97 10.42 -10.89
N ALA A 312 -6.52 11.11 -11.94
CA ALA A 312 -6.78 12.53 -12.12
C ALA A 312 -8.27 12.84 -12.24
N ALA A 313 -9.06 11.98 -12.87
CA ALA A 313 -10.52 12.09 -12.89
C ALA A 313 -11.16 11.95 -11.51
N GLY A 314 -10.47 11.40 -10.54
CA GLY A 314 -11.01 11.05 -9.21
C GLY A 314 -11.64 9.67 -9.18
N GLY A 315 -11.19 8.76 -10.01
CA GLY A 315 -11.55 7.34 -9.93
C GLY A 315 -11.07 6.70 -8.64
N ALA A 316 -11.86 5.77 -8.11
CA ALA A 316 -11.58 5.05 -6.88
C ALA A 316 -11.12 3.61 -7.20
N GLY A 317 -9.91 3.25 -6.77
CA GLY A 317 -9.30 1.94 -7.00
C GLY A 317 -7.93 1.83 -6.35
N GLY A 318 -7.25 0.72 -6.56
CA GLY A 318 -5.90 0.46 -6.08
C GLY A 318 -4.81 0.72 -7.13
N ILE A 319 -3.58 0.89 -6.67
CA ILE A 319 -2.39 1.13 -7.51
C ILE A 319 -1.42 -0.06 -7.47
N PHE A 320 -1.69 -1.07 -6.65
CA PHE A 320 -0.84 -2.27 -6.48
C PHE A 320 -0.74 -3.06 -7.81
N ILE A 321 -1.89 -3.43 -8.38
CA ILE A 321 -1.90 -4.14 -9.67
C ILE A 321 -1.37 -3.29 -10.81
N PRO A 322 -1.71 -2.01 -10.97
CA PRO A 322 -1.03 -1.15 -11.94
C PRO A 322 0.50 -1.19 -11.84
N LEU A 323 1.09 -1.06 -10.63
CA LEU A 323 2.55 -1.16 -10.44
C LEU A 323 3.11 -2.53 -10.87
N PHE A 324 2.42 -3.61 -10.50
CA PHE A 324 2.79 -4.96 -10.92
C PHE A 324 2.77 -5.10 -12.45
N VAL A 325 1.70 -4.63 -13.10
CA VAL A 325 1.51 -4.71 -14.55
C VAL A 325 2.56 -3.89 -15.30
N GLU A 326 2.87 -2.67 -14.83
CA GLU A 326 3.92 -1.84 -15.41
C GLU A 326 5.29 -2.54 -15.34
N GLY A 327 5.63 -3.10 -14.17
CA GLY A 327 6.86 -3.86 -14.00
C GLY A 327 6.93 -5.12 -14.86
N TRP A 328 5.80 -5.82 -15.01
CA TRP A 328 5.68 -6.99 -15.89
C TRP A 328 5.92 -6.62 -17.36
N ILE A 329 5.27 -5.58 -17.86
CA ILE A 329 5.41 -5.12 -19.26
C ILE A 329 6.83 -4.62 -19.50
N LEU A 330 7.43 -3.87 -18.58
CA LEU A 330 8.81 -3.42 -18.65
C LEU A 330 9.78 -4.61 -18.72
N GLY A 331 9.58 -5.61 -17.86
CA GLY A 331 10.37 -6.85 -17.87
C GLY A 331 10.21 -7.63 -19.19
N THR A 332 9.00 -7.66 -19.76
CA THR A 332 8.77 -8.25 -21.08
C THR A 332 9.56 -7.50 -22.18
N ALA A 333 9.65 -6.17 -22.11
CA ALA A 333 10.48 -5.40 -23.05
C ALA A 333 11.95 -5.79 -22.94
N VAL A 334 12.47 -5.97 -21.72
CA VAL A 334 13.84 -6.45 -21.49
C VAL A 334 14.01 -7.86 -22.04
N GLU A 335 13.07 -8.76 -21.79
CA GLU A 335 13.12 -10.16 -22.26
C GLU A 335 13.24 -10.26 -23.79
N VAL A 336 12.50 -9.40 -24.52
CA VAL A 336 12.62 -9.30 -25.99
C VAL A 336 14.01 -8.83 -26.42
N VAL A 337 14.60 -7.84 -25.74
CA VAL A 337 15.93 -7.32 -26.07
C VAL A 337 17.01 -8.35 -25.83
N VAL A 338 16.93 -9.12 -24.74
CA VAL A 338 17.93 -10.16 -24.42
C VAL A 338 17.65 -11.50 -25.10
N ASN A 339 16.58 -11.59 -25.87
CA ASN A 339 16.12 -12.79 -26.58
C ASN A 339 15.96 -14.00 -25.65
N SER A 340 15.29 -13.79 -24.49
CA SER A 340 14.97 -14.82 -23.51
C SER A 340 13.47 -15.17 -23.58
N ASN A 341 13.08 -16.36 -23.16
CA ASN A 341 11.69 -16.82 -23.09
C ASN A 341 11.38 -17.51 -21.76
N THR A 342 12.09 -17.14 -20.69
CA THR A 342 11.97 -17.79 -19.38
C THR A 342 10.93 -17.14 -18.46
N LEU A 343 10.34 -16.02 -18.88
CA LEU A 343 9.51 -15.13 -18.06
C LEU A 343 10.23 -14.58 -16.81
N LEU A 344 11.57 -14.68 -16.77
CA LEU A 344 12.36 -14.19 -15.64
C LEU A 344 12.19 -12.67 -15.48
N PHE A 345 12.46 -11.91 -16.54
CA PHE A 345 12.43 -10.44 -16.48
C PHE A 345 11.03 -9.87 -16.22
N PRO A 346 9.94 -10.37 -16.83
CA PRO A 346 8.58 -9.98 -16.46
C PRO A 346 8.28 -10.17 -14.98
N VAL A 347 8.60 -11.33 -14.43
CA VAL A 347 8.30 -11.70 -13.04
C VAL A 347 9.10 -10.85 -12.05
N ILE A 348 10.42 -10.74 -12.22
CA ILE A 348 11.25 -9.94 -11.32
C ILE A 348 11.07 -8.44 -11.52
N GLY A 349 10.72 -8.02 -12.73
CA GLY A 349 10.33 -6.64 -13.04
C GLY A 349 9.07 -6.23 -12.32
N ALA A 350 8.06 -7.09 -12.32
CA ALA A 350 6.83 -6.89 -11.59
C ALA A 350 7.07 -6.77 -10.06
N ALA A 351 7.89 -7.66 -9.48
CA ALA A 351 8.26 -7.59 -8.07
C ALA A 351 9.03 -6.31 -7.73
N ALA A 352 10.06 -5.96 -8.53
CA ALA A 352 10.90 -4.80 -8.27
C ALA A 352 10.14 -3.47 -8.44
N PHE A 353 9.30 -3.36 -9.48
CA PHE A 353 8.51 -2.16 -9.73
C PHE A 353 7.45 -1.94 -8.64
N LEU A 354 6.73 -3.00 -8.26
CA LEU A 354 5.74 -2.97 -7.19
C LEU A 354 6.38 -2.66 -5.84
N GLY A 355 7.44 -3.39 -5.49
CA GLY A 355 8.15 -3.22 -4.23
C GLY A 355 8.74 -1.82 -4.08
N ALA A 356 9.34 -1.27 -5.16
CA ALA A 356 9.85 0.09 -5.19
C ALA A 356 8.71 1.12 -5.08
N GLY A 357 7.64 0.96 -5.88
CA GLY A 357 6.53 1.91 -5.95
C GLY A 357 5.80 2.11 -4.62
N TYR A 358 5.46 1.03 -3.93
CA TYR A 358 4.83 1.06 -2.61
C TYR A 358 5.79 1.08 -1.43
N ARG A 359 7.10 0.92 -1.65
CA ARG A 359 8.06 0.73 -0.56
C ARG A 359 7.75 -0.50 0.30
N THR A 360 7.27 -1.58 -0.33
CA THR A 360 6.92 -2.85 0.31
C THR A 360 7.66 -4.01 -0.39
N PRO A 361 8.99 -4.09 -0.25
CA PRO A 361 9.81 -5.07 -0.96
C PRO A 361 9.46 -6.51 -0.61
N ILE A 362 9.21 -6.81 0.67
CA ILE A 362 8.93 -8.19 1.11
C ILE A 362 7.57 -8.64 0.56
N ALA A 363 6.55 -7.80 0.69
CA ALA A 363 5.22 -8.10 0.15
C ALA A 363 5.23 -8.33 -1.36
N ALA A 364 6.01 -7.55 -2.11
CA ALA A 364 6.12 -7.68 -3.57
C ALA A 364 6.76 -9.03 -3.98
N ILE A 365 7.82 -9.46 -3.29
CA ILE A 365 8.48 -10.74 -3.54
C ILE A 365 7.56 -11.92 -3.18
N VAL A 366 6.89 -11.84 -2.04
CA VAL A 366 5.92 -12.86 -1.61
C VAL A 366 4.74 -12.92 -2.59
N PHE A 367 4.24 -11.76 -3.06
CA PHE A 367 3.16 -11.71 -4.05
C PHE A 367 3.52 -12.41 -5.34
N VAL A 368 4.70 -12.14 -5.89
CA VAL A 368 5.15 -12.81 -7.12
C VAL A 368 5.22 -14.31 -6.92
N ALA A 369 5.75 -14.80 -5.80
CA ALA A 369 5.83 -16.23 -5.51
C ALA A 369 4.45 -16.90 -5.38
N GLU A 370 3.50 -16.26 -4.67
CA GLU A 370 2.13 -16.78 -4.51
C GLU A 370 1.32 -16.70 -5.80
N ALA A 371 1.33 -15.53 -6.47
CA ALA A 371 0.53 -15.26 -7.66
C ALA A 371 0.96 -16.10 -8.87
N THR A 372 2.26 -16.38 -9.00
CA THR A 372 2.79 -17.26 -10.06
C THR A 372 2.86 -18.73 -9.65
N GLY A 373 2.98 -18.98 -8.34
CA GLY A 373 3.19 -20.31 -7.78
C GLY A 373 4.59 -20.86 -8.02
N ARG A 374 5.56 -20.00 -8.18
CA ARG A 374 6.94 -20.37 -8.51
C ARG A 374 7.94 -19.74 -7.53
N PRO A 375 8.30 -20.42 -6.45
CA PRO A 375 9.26 -19.92 -5.46
C PRO A 375 10.68 -19.76 -6.03
N GLY A 376 11.01 -20.39 -7.16
CA GLY A 376 12.32 -20.24 -7.82
C GLY A 376 12.63 -18.81 -8.25
N TYR A 377 11.62 -17.95 -8.39
CA TYR A 377 11.83 -16.52 -8.70
C TYR A 377 12.16 -15.65 -7.47
N ILE A 378 12.09 -16.18 -6.24
CA ILE A 378 12.33 -15.40 -5.02
C ILE A 378 13.72 -14.80 -5.01
N VAL A 379 14.77 -15.58 -5.30
CA VAL A 379 16.16 -15.10 -5.25
C VAL A 379 16.42 -13.96 -6.25
N PRO A 380 16.13 -14.12 -7.55
CA PRO A 380 16.33 -13.01 -8.49
C PRO A 380 15.38 -11.84 -8.23
N ALA A 381 14.17 -12.06 -7.69
CA ALA A 381 13.27 -10.98 -7.27
C ALA A 381 13.81 -10.20 -6.07
N LEU A 382 14.46 -10.85 -5.09
CA LEU A 382 15.15 -10.18 -3.98
C LEU A 382 16.23 -9.22 -4.49
N ILE A 383 17.06 -9.68 -5.44
CA ILE A 383 18.12 -8.87 -6.04
C ILE A 383 17.52 -7.66 -6.77
N ALA A 384 16.58 -7.90 -7.67
CA ALA A 384 15.96 -6.84 -8.45
C ALA A 384 15.20 -5.83 -7.57
N THR A 385 14.47 -6.32 -6.57
CA THR A 385 13.70 -5.45 -5.66
C THR A 385 14.63 -4.64 -4.75
N GLY A 386 15.71 -5.22 -4.24
CA GLY A 386 16.71 -4.52 -3.44
C GLY A 386 17.35 -3.36 -4.21
N VAL A 387 17.76 -3.58 -5.46
CA VAL A 387 18.27 -2.50 -6.33
C VAL A 387 17.18 -1.47 -6.62
N GLY A 388 15.95 -1.92 -6.91
CA GLY A 388 14.81 -1.03 -7.14
C GLY A 388 14.54 -0.10 -5.95
N GLN A 389 14.65 -0.59 -4.72
CA GLN A 389 14.52 0.22 -3.49
C GLN A 389 15.59 1.31 -3.38
N LEU A 390 16.84 0.98 -3.69
CA LEU A 390 17.94 1.95 -3.69
C LEU A 390 17.70 3.09 -4.69
N VAL A 391 17.25 2.75 -5.91
CA VAL A 391 16.92 3.72 -6.97
C VAL A 391 15.72 4.59 -6.59
N MET A 392 14.69 3.99 -6.01
CA MET A 392 13.47 4.70 -5.58
C MET A 392 13.76 5.71 -4.46
N GLY A 393 14.69 5.41 -3.57
CA GLY A 393 15.02 6.24 -2.41
C GLY A 393 13.82 6.38 -1.47
N ARG A 394 13.53 7.59 -0.99
CA ARG A 394 12.39 7.87 -0.09
C ARG A 394 11.07 8.16 -0.82
N GLN A 395 11.02 8.01 -2.13
CA GLN A 395 9.78 8.26 -2.88
C GLN A 395 8.82 7.07 -2.75
N SER A 396 7.51 7.34 -2.82
CA SER A 396 6.43 6.35 -2.84
C SER A 396 5.26 6.86 -3.68
N VAL A 397 4.39 5.97 -4.12
CA VAL A 397 3.10 6.31 -4.77
C VAL A 397 2.08 6.86 -3.77
N THR A 398 2.29 6.65 -2.48
CA THR A 398 1.48 7.20 -1.38
C THR A 398 2.28 8.16 -0.53
N ALA A 399 1.63 9.24 -0.07
CA ALA A 399 2.20 10.19 0.88
C ALA A 399 1.87 9.83 2.34
N SER A 400 0.99 8.85 2.56
CA SER A 400 0.50 8.50 3.90
C SER A 400 1.40 7.49 4.64
N GLN A 401 2.51 7.03 4.02
CA GLN A 401 3.51 6.22 4.70
C GLN A 401 4.43 7.09 5.55
N LEU A 402 4.61 6.74 6.81
CA LEU A 402 5.68 7.31 7.63
C LEU A 402 7.01 6.61 7.34
N VAL A 403 8.14 7.30 7.59
CA VAL A 403 9.46 6.70 7.39
C VAL A 403 9.65 5.53 8.35
N ARG A 404 9.43 5.77 9.63
CA ARG A 404 9.46 4.74 10.69
C ARG A 404 8.46 5.09 11.78
N ARG A 405 8.25 4.15 12.68
CA ARG A 405 7.49 4.41 13.90
C ARG A 405 8.26 5.44 14.71
N GLU A 406 7.56 6.46 15.16
CA GLU A 406 8.12 7.35 16.18
C GLU A 406 8.32 6.54 17.45
N ASP A 407 9.56 6.42 17.90
CA ASP A 407 9.85 5.84 19.21
C ASP A 407 9.45 6.87 20.29
N PRO A 408 8.52 6.54 21.18
CA PRO A 408 8.19 7.44 22.29
C PRO A 408 9.44 7.89 23.09
N VAL A 409 10.44 7.02 23.16
CA VAL A 409 11.72 7.34 23.82
C VAL A 409 12.50 8.37 22.99
N GLU A 410 12.60 8.20 21.66
CA GLU A 410 13.29 9.17 20.78
C GLU A 410 12.58 10.53 20.79
N LEU A 411 11.24 10.55 20.76
CA LEU A 411 10.45 11.78 20.82
C LEU A 411 10.64 12.49 22.16
N ARG A 412 10.61 11.76 23.27
CA ARG A 412 10.87 12.28 24.60
C ARG A 412 12.29 12.79 24.73
N ASP A 413 13.28 12.01 24.25
CA ASP A 413 14.69 12.36 24.31
C ASP A 413 15.02 13.61 23.46
N ALA A 414 14.24 13.90 22.42
CA ALA A 414 14.38 15.10 21.59
C ALA A 414 13.78 16.38 22.21
N ARG A 415 12.96 16.26 23.27
CA ARG A 415 12.38 17.43 23.94
C ARG A 415 13.47 18.27 24.63
N PRO A 416 13.27 19.60 24.73
CA PRO A 416 14.14 20.43 25.54
C PRO A 416 14.17 19.95 26.99
N VAL A 417 15.31 20.06 27.65
CA VAL A 417 15.48 19.69 29.06
C VAL A 417 14.53 20.48 29.98
N ALA A 418 14.14 21.67 29.55
CA ALA A 418 13.19 22.53 30.26
C ALA A 418 11.83 21.86 30.52
N ASP A 419 11.39 20.93 29.62
CA ASP A 419 10.12 20.22 29.77
C ASP A 419 10.16 19.19 30.92
N ALA A 420 11.34 18.73 31.31
CA ALA A 420 11.55 17.71 32.34
C ALA A 420 12.07 18.28 33.68
N LEU A 421 12.00 19.60 33.89
CA LEU A 421 12.50 20.22 35.14
C LEU A 421 11.63 19.86 36.33
N ALA A 422 12.30 19.45 37.41
CA ALA A 422 11.73 19.30 38.72
C ALA A 422 12.38 20.35 39.70
N PRO A 423 11.74 20.67 40.81
CA PRO A 423 12.32 21.55 41.80
C PRO A 423 13.66 21.02 42.32
N PRO A 424 14.70 21.86 42.45
CA PRO A 424 15.99 21.43 42.99
C PRO A 424 15.90 21.14 44.48
N PRO A 425 16.70 20.18 45.02
CA PRO A 425 16.86 19.99 46.45
C PRO A 425 17.66 21.18 47.05
N ASP A 426 17.46 21.44 48.32
CA ASP A 426 18.22 22.44 49.03
C ASP A 426 19.02 21.78 50.17
N PRO A 427 20.37 21.76 50.14
CA PRO A 427 21.23 22.26 49.06
C PRO A 427 21.36 21.31 47.88
N VAL A 428 21.65 21.85 46.67
CA VAL A 428 22.07 21.06 45.53
C VAL A 428 23.46 20.49 45.77
N SER A 429 23.67 19.19 45.48
CA SER A 429 24.96 18.55 45.65
C SER A 429 26.04 19.22 44.79
N PRO A 430 27.23 19.56 45.36
CA PRO A 430 28.34 20.10 44.56
C PRO A 430 28.87 19.15 43.50
N ASP A 431 28.68 17.83 43.70
CA ASP A 431 29.14 16.76 42.78
C ASP A 431 28.07 16.36 41.78
N ALA A 432 26.91 17.04 41.75
CA ALA A 432 25.87 16.73 40.80
C ALA A 432 26.31 17.08 39.36
N PRO A 433 26.10 16.21 38.37
CA PRO A 433 26.35 16.55 36.98
C PRO A 433 25.48 17.74 36.56
N VAL A 434 26.07 18.60 35.73
CA VAL A 434 25.45 19.85 35.29
C VAL A 434 25.07 19.79 33.82
N ALA A 435 23.90 20.29 33.52
CA ALA A 435 23.39 20.51 32.16
C ALA A 435 23.10 21.99 31.92
N THR A 436 23.11 22.43 30.68
CA THR A 436 22.66 23.77 30.30
C THR A 436 21.22 23.70 29.73
N PRO A 437 20.48 24.83 29.73
CA PRO A 437 19.08 24.88 29.28
C PRO A 437 18.85 24.45 27.79
N ASP A 438 19.90 24.47 26.96
CA ASP A 438 19.90 24.05 25.57
C ASP A 438 20.02 22.53 25.38
N TRP A 439 20.25 21.77 26.45
CA TRP A 439 20.27 20.32 26.39
C TRP A 439 18.90 19.74 26.04
N THR A 440 18.94 18.52 25.47
CA THR A 440 17.74 17.68 25.31
C THR A 440 17.56 16.77 26.53
N VAL A 441 16.35 16.27 26.71
CA VAL A 441 16.03 15.24 27.73
C VAL A 441 16.89 13.99 27.54
N GLY A 442 17.21 13.62 26.31
CA GLY A 442 18.07 12.48 25.99
C GLY A 442 19.51 12.66 26.48
N GLN A 443 20.08 13.86 26.34
CA GLN A 443 21.39 14.18 26.89
C GLN A 443 21.42 14.10 28.40
N ALA A 444 20.41 14.68 29.05
CA ALA A 444 20.28 14.62 30.53
C ALA A 444 20.11 13.16 31.01
N ARG A 445 19.30 12.36 30.31
CA ARG A 445 19.12 10.93 30.61
C ARG A 445 20.43 10.13 30.45
N SER A 446 21.18 10.34 29.40
CA SER A 446 22.48 9.68 29.21
C SER A 446 23.44 10.01 30.34
N THR A 447 23.52 11.29 30.75
CA THR A 447 24.34 11.76 31.88
C THR A 447 23.91 11.12 33.21
N LEU A 448 22.60 10.98 33.45
CA LEU A 448 22.08 10.28 34.65
C LEU A 448 22.57 8.81 34.70
N VAL A 449 22.51 8.12 33.55
CA VAL A 449 22.95 6.71 33.47
C VAL A 449 24.46 6.59 33.65
N GLU A 450 25.25 7.42 32.97
CA GLU A 450 26.72 7.38 32.98
C GLU A 450 27.31 7.75 34.33
N SER A 451 26.73 8.78 34.97
CA SER A 451 27.22 9.25 36.29
C SER A 451 26.65 8.50 37.46
N ALA A 452 25.62 7.62 37.23
CA ALA A 452 24.82 7.00 38.29
C ALA A 452 24.28 8.01 39.32
N ALA A 453 24.12 9.29 38.94
CA ALA A 453 23.66 10.36 39.82
C ALA A 453 22.12 10.30 39.98
N PRO A 454 21.58 10.71 41.12
CA PRO A 454 20.13 10.75 41.35
C PRO A 454 19.43 11.83 40.52
N TYR A 455 20.13 12.84 40.07
CA TYR A 455 19.65 13.94 39.25
C TYR A 455 20.78 14.63 38.50
N VAL A 456 20.45 15.36 37.43
CA VAL A 456 21.31 16.33 36.73
C VAL A 456 20.80 17.73 37.08
N ALA A 457 21.68 18.61 37.53
CA ALA A 457 21.34 20.01 37.82
C ALA A 457 21.33 20.80 36.48
N VAL A 458 20.26 21.55 36.22
CA VAL A 458 20.20 22.43 35.04
C VAL A 458 20.54 23.83 35.50
N VAL A 459 21.62 24.40 34.93
CA VAL A 459 22.22 25.66 35.35
C VAL A 459 22.19 26.65 34.18
N ASP A 460 21.66 27.85 34.46
CA ASP A 460 21.67 28.98 33.53
C ASP A 460 22.54 30.11 34.13
N GLY A 461 23.72 30.29 33.55
CA GLY A 461 24.77 31.14 34.16
C GLY A 461 25.21 30.58 35.52
N ASP A 462 25.06 31.38 36.59
CA ASP A 462 25.39 30.96 37.95
C ASP A 462 24.17 30.47 38.77
N ARG A 463 23.01 30.30 38.13
CA ARG A 463 21.77 29.95 38.82
C ARG A 463 21.30 28.55 38.43
N VAL A 464 21.00 27.72 39.43
CA VAL A 464 20.27 26.44 39.21
C VAL A 464 18.81 26.74 38.89
N VAL A 465 18.35 26.40 37.72
CA VAL A 465 16.96 26.62 37.25
C VAL A 465 16.05 25.44 37.57
N GLY A 466 16.63 24.26 37.80
CA GLY A 466 15.91 23.05 38.16
C GLY A 466 16.81 21.82 38.14
N ILE A 467 16.21 20.67 38.33
CA ILE A 467 16.91 19.38 38.20
C ILE A 467 16.12 18.46 37.23
N VAL A 468 16.81 17.53 36.62
CA VAL A 468 16.21 16.44 35.86
C VAL A 468 16.47 15.13 36.60
N THR A 469 15.42 14.35 36.79
CA THR A 469 15.45 13.03 37.46
C THR A 469 14.86 11.98 36.53
N ALA A 470 15.11 10.70 36.83
CA ALA A 470 14.45 9.61 36.09
C ALA A 470 12.90 9.71 36.20
N ALA A 471 12.39 10.13 37.34
CA ALA A 471 10.95 10.33 37.57
C ALA A 471 10.37 11.48 36.74
N SER A 472 11.08 12.64 36.65
CA SER A 472 10.61 13.77 35.85
C SER A 472 10.66 13.48 34.34
N ILE A 473 11.60 12.64 33.87
CA ILE A 473 11.64 12.17 32.49
C ILE A 473 10.46 11.23 32.20
N LEU A 474 10.13 10.30 33.10
CA LEU A 474 9.00 9.38 32.93
C LEU A 474 7.64 10.11 32.95
N ALA A 475 7.52 11.19 33.71
CA ALA A 475 6.31 12.01 33.76
C ALA A 475 5.99 12.74 32.43
N LEU A 476 6.92 12.80 31.47
CA LEU A 476 6.67 13.35 30.14
C LEU A 476 5.85 12.40 29.23
N ASP A 477 5.66 11.15 29.65
CA ASP A 477 4.91 10.14 28.86
C ASP A 477 3.40 10.12 29.24
N ASP A 478 2.99 10.82 30.32
CA ASP A 478 1.60 10.98 30.76
C ASP A 478 0.96 12.25 30.14
#